data_c853fdf114f8a29989386ce3e9db207b
#
_entry.id   c853fdf114f8a29989386ce3e9db207b
#
_cell.length_a   1.000
_cell.length_b   1.000
_cell.length_c   1.000
_cell.angle_alpha   90.00
_cell.angle_beta   90.00
_cell.angle_gamma   90.00
#
_symmetry.space_group_name_H-M   'P 1'
#
loop_
_entity.id
_entity.type
_entity.pdbx_description
1 polymer ?
#
loop_
_entity_poly.entity_id
_entity_poly.type
_entity_poly.pdbx_seq_one_letter_code
_entity_poly.pdbx_strand_id
1 'polypeptide(L)'
;MPGPTSCPSCKAPMSIHPLASQDGRPLELDICFACQGLWFDPQENLKLAPASVVELFRLLHAQRDAPRHPLAAQLSCPRCERSLEKGFDVVRSGRYVTYRCARGHGRFSAFSSFMVEKGFVRQLTKPEIDDIAQRVAIITCTGCGAPVDLRKDHACPHCRSAFSLLDPTAVARALEGYAGAAQRQATARPLDLADALIGIERDRLKAEREAKAERSNLFSGPSAGNGDLWAVGLELVWKMIK
;
A
#
# COMPACT_ATOMS: atom_id res chain seq x y z
N MET A 1 -5.60 31.21 7.27
CA MET A 1 -5.76 29.82 6.82
C MET A 1 -5.06 29.69 5.48
N PRO A 2 -4.20 28.72 5.24
CA PRO A 2 -3.66 28.49 3.92
C PRO A 2 -4.83 28.24 2.95
N GLY A 3 -4.75 28.81 1.74
CA GLY A 3 -5.77 28.61 0.72
C GLY A 3 -5.83 27.15 0.26
N PRO A 4 -6.88 26.77 -0.53
CA PRO A 4 -7.02 25.42 -1.02
C PRO A 4 -5.78 24.98 -1.80
N THR A 5 -5.38 23.73 -1.60
CA THR A 5 -4.24 23.13 -2.29
C THR A 5 -4.51 23.08 -3.81
N SER A 6 -3.57 23.51 -4.63
CA SER A 6 -3.69 23.44 -6.09
C SER A 6 -3.38 22.04 -6.60
N CYS A 7 -4.18 21.52 -7.54
CA CYS A 7 -3.93 20.22 -8.14
C CYS A 7 -2.54 20.16 -8.82
N PRO A 8 -1.71 19.17 -8.51
CA PRO A 8 -0.39 18.98 -9.17
C PRO A 8 -0.46 18.92 -10.69
N SER A 9 -1.57 18.47 -11.27
CA SER A 9 -1.76 18.30 -12.71
C SER A 9 -2.40 19.52 -13.37
N CYS A 10 -3.66 19.83 -13.05
CA CYS A 10 -4.43 20.89 -13.75
C CYS A 10 -4.36 22.27 -13.07
N LYS A 11 -3.73 22.39 -11.91
CA LYS A 11 -3.58 23.63 -11.12
C LYS A 11 -4.89 24.19 -10.55
N ALA A 12 -6.02 23.57 -10.83
CA ALA A 12 -7.29 23.98 -10.21
C ALA A 12 -7.26 23.72 -8.70
N PRO A 13 -8.05 24.48 -7.91
CA PRO A 13 -8.21 24.21 -6.49
C PRO A 13 -8.74 22.80 -6.26
N MET A 14 -8.16 22.08 -5.29
CA MET A 14 -8.64 20.75 -4.88
C MET A 14 -9.71 20.88 -3.80
N SER A 15 -10.64 19.92 -3.78
CA SER A 15 -11.66 19.83 -2.74
C SER A 15 -11.06 19.16 -1.50
N ILE A 16 -11.25 19.80 -0.34
CA ILE A 16 -10.77 19.26 0.95
C ILE A 16 -11.87 18.38 1.54
N HIS A 17 -11.52 17.15 1.90
CA HIS A 17 -12.43 16.21 2.53
C HIS A 17 -11.88 15.78 3.90
N PRO A 18 -12.63 16.06 5.00
CA PRO A 18 -12.24 15.61 6.32
C PRO A 18 -12.47 14.09 6.44
N LEU A 19 -11.47 13.38 6.86
CA LEU A 19 -11.47 11.93 7.08
C LEU A 19 -10.88 11.64 8.46
N ALA A 20 -11.14 10.45 8.99
CA ALA A 20 -10.53 10.01 10.25
C ALA A 20 -9.20 9.30 9.98
N SER A 21 -8.22 9.54 10.84
CA SER A 21 -6.99 8.76 10.89
C SER A 21 -7.09 7.60 11.89
N GLN A 22 -6.14 6.67 11.83
CA GLN A 22 -6.11 5.50 12.71
C GLN A 22 -5.91 5.86 14.20
N ASP A 23 -5.31 7.02 14.46
CA ASP A 23 -5.12 7.55 15.81
C ASP A 23 -6.30 8.44 16.29
N GLY A 24 -7.40 8.48 15.52
CA GLY A 24 -8.60 9.23 15.82
C GLY A 24 -8.52 10.74 15.52
N ARG A 25 -7.40 11.24 15.01
CA ARG A 25 -7.26 12.64 14.62
C ARG A 25 -7.93 12.91 13.28
N PRO A 26 -8.48 14.10 13.06
CA PRO A 26 -8.97 14.50 11.75
C PRO A 26 -7.79 14.57 10.76
N LEU A 27 -8.05 14.13 9.52
CA LEU A 27 -7.13 14.21 8.40
C LEU A 27 -7.87 14.88 7.25
N GLU A 28 -7.27 15.89 6.63
CA GLU A 28 -7.86 16.63 5.51
C GLU A 28 -7.21 16.16 4.21
N LEU A 29 -7.97 15.43 3.39
CA LEU A 29 -7.49 14.94 2.11
C LEU A 29 -7.89 15.86 0.97
N ASP A 30 -6.91 16.29 0.19
CA ASP A 30 -7.11 17.09 -1.02
C ASP A 30 -7.46 16.19 -2.22
N ILE A 31 -8.61 16.44 -2.87
CA ILE A 31 -9.14 15.65 -3.99
C ILE A 31 -9.35 16.54 -5.22
N CYS A 32 -8.80 16.15 -6.37
CA CYS A 32 -9.13 16.70 -7.67
C CYS A 32 -10.00 15.71 -8.45
N PHE A 33 -11.30 15.94 -8.50
CA PHE A 33 -12.21 15.06 -9.25
C PHE A 33 -12.00 15.14 -10.76
N ALA A 34 -11.69 16.32 -11.31
CA ALA A 34 -11.41 16.49 -12.73
C ALA A 34 -10.17 15.71 -13.22
N CYS A 35 -9.08 15.67 -12.45
CA CYS A 35 -7.90 14.88 -12.75
C CYS A 35 -7.95 13.47 -12.12
N GLN A 36 -9.00 13.17 -11.38
CA GLN A 36 -9.15 11.92 -10.61
C GLN A 36 -7.89 11.59 -9.80
N GLY A 37 -7.45 12.55 -8.99
CA GLY A 37 -6.22 12.44 -8.22
C GLY A 37 -6.37 12.94 -6.79
N LEU A 38 -5.52 12.41 -5.94
CA LEU A 38 -5.44 12.64 -4.51
C LEU A 38 -4.05 13.22 -4.19
N TRP A 39 -4.01 14.27 -3.39
CA TRP A 39 -2.78 14.71 -2.78
C TRP A 39 -2.77 14.27 -1.32
N PHE A 40 -1.74 13.56 -0.93
CA PHE A 40 -1.47 13.14 0.43
C PHE A 40 -0.29 13.93 0.97
N ASP A 41 -0.47 14.61 2.07
CA ASP A 41 0.63 15.15 2.86
C ASP A 41 1.47 13.98 3.46
N PRO A 42 2.65 14.21 4.04
CA PRO A 42 3.53 13.14 4.47
C PRO A 42 2.84 12.11 5.38
N GLN A 43 2.87 10.84 4.98
CA GLN A 43 2.31 9.69 5.70
C GLN A 43 0.77 9.62 5.81
N GLU A 44 0.00 10.55 5.27
CA GLU A 44 -1.46 10.55 5.37
C GLU A 44 -2.11 9.29 4.80
N ASN A 45 -1.60 8.80 3.66
CA ASN A 45 -2.10 7.56 3.05
C ASN A 45 -1.98 6.33 3.95
N LEU A 46 -0.98 6.32 4.85
CA LEU A 46 -0.76 5.25 5.83
C LEU A 46 -1.60 5.45 7.08
N LYS A 47 -1.94 6.68 7.40
CA LYS A 47 -2.72 7.05 8.60
C LYS A 47 -4.22 6.92 8.42
N LEU A 48 -4.74 6.83 7.19
CA LEU A 48 -6.17 6.67 6.94
C LEU A 48 -6.76 5.53 7.75
N ALA A 49 -7.80 5.82 8.54
CA ALA A 49 -8.56 4.80 9.23
C ALA A 49 -9.25 3.86 8.20
N PRO A 50 -9.46 2.58 8.52
CA PRO A 50 -10.16 1.66 7.64
C PRO A 50 -11.54 2.16 7.18
N ALA A 51 -12.31 2.77 8.08
CA ALA A 51 -13.60 3.38 7.73
C ALA A 51 -13.46 4.52 6.71
N SER A 52 -12.42 5.35 6.83
CA SER A 52 -12.14 6.45 5.92
C SER A 52 -11.73 5.98 4.52
N VAL A 53 -11.09 4.81 4.41
CA VAL A 53 -10.83 4.20 3.09
C VAL A 53 -12.13 3.83 2.40
N VAL A 54 -13.11 3.27 3.14
CA VAL A 54 -14.44 2.94 2.61
C VAL A 54 -15.20 4.21 2.21
N GLU A 55 -15.15 5.25 3.04
CA GLU A 55 -15.78 6.54 2.76
C GLU A 55 -15.19 7.20 1.51
N LEU A 56 -13.87 7.23 1.41
CA LEU A 56 -13.17 7.75 0.24
C LEU A 56 -13.57 6.98 -1.03
N PHE A 57 -13.66 5.65 -0.97
CA PHE A 57 -14.15 4.86 -2.09
C PHE A 57 -15.55 5.29 -2.52
N ARG A 58 -16.46 5.52 -1.59
CA ARG A 58 -17.84 6.00 -1.88
C ARG A 58 -17.83 7.37 -2.53
N LEU A 59 -17.02 8.30 -2.03
CA LEU A 59 -16.85 9.64 -2.62
C LEU A 59 -16.37 9.56 -4.06
N LEU A 60 -15.33 8.75 -4.32
CA LEU A 60 -14.78 8.56 -5.67
C LEU A 60 -15.81 7.92 -6.61
N HIS A 61 -16.56 6.94 -6.11
CA HIS A 61 -17.62 6.29 -6.89
C HIS A 61 -18.77 7.25 -7.22
N ALA A 62 -19.18 8.09 -6.29
CA ALA A 62 -20.24 9.09 -6.52
C ALA A 62 -19.86 10.09 -7.63
N GLN A 63 -18.56 10.36 -7.82
CA GLN A 63 -18.02 11.29 -8.84
C GLN A 63 -17.49 10.58 -10.09
N ARG A 64 -17.82 9.30 -10.30
CA ARG A 64 -17.28 8.48 -11.41
C ARG A 64 -17.62 9.04 -12.80
N ASP A 65 -18.74 9.72 -12.95
CA ASP A 65 -19.24 10.26 -14.22
C ASP A 65 -18.79 11.73 -14.46
N ALA A 66 -18.02 12.31 -13.53
CA ALA A 66 -17.49 13.66 -13.70
C ALA A 66 -16.55 13.74 -14.92
N PRO A 67 -16.56 14.86 -15.68
CA PRO A 67 -15.65 15.06 -16.80
C PRO A 67 -14.18 14.86 -16.36
N ARG A 68 -13.43 14.12 -17.16
CA ARG A 68 -12.06 13.75 -16.85
C ARG A 68 -11.05 14.54 -17.67
N HIS A 69 -10.03 15.06 -16.99
CA HIS A 69 -8.86 15.63 -17.63
C HIS A 69 -7.71 14.63 -17.56
N PRO A 70 -6.98 14.40 -18.65
CA PRO A 70 -5.75 13.61 -18.60
C PRO A 70 -4.74 14.27 -17.66
N LEU A 71 -3.92 13.45 -17.02
CA LEU A 71 -2.83 13.97 -16.22
C LEU A 71 -1.83 14.70 -17.11
N ALA A 72 -1.34 15.85 -16.66
CA ALA A 72 -0.27 16.58 -17.32
C ALA A 72 0.98 15.68 -17.44
N ALA A 73 1.76 15.89 -18.50
CA ALA A 73 3.02 15.15 -18.69
C ALA A 73 4.00 15.37 -17.52
N GLN A 74 3.94 16.54 -16.91
CA GLN A 74 4.76 16.92 -15.75
C GLN A 74 3.86 17.47 -14.65
N LEU A 75 3.94 16.85 -13.49
CA LEU A 75 3.20 17.27 -12.29
C LEU A 75 4.13 18.09 -11.41
N SER A 76 3.59 19.10 -10.72
CA SER A 76 4.37 19.90 -9.78
C SER A 76 3.76 19.88 -8.37
N CYS A 77 4.65 19.94 -7.39
CA CYS A 77 4.29 19.97 -5.99
C CYS A 77 3.47 21.24 -5.65
N PRO A 78 2.31 21.12 -5.00
CA PRO A 78 1.49 22.28 -4.63
C PRO A 78 2.12 23.15 -3.54
N ARG A 79 3.14 22.64 -2.84
CA ARG A 79 3.81 23.34 -1.73
C ARG A 79 5.08 24.07 -2.18
N CYS A 80 5.82 23.56 -3.18
CA CYS A 80 7.11 24.14 -3.60
C CYS A 80 7.28 24.26 -5.11
N GLU A 81 6.24 23.98 -5.89
CA GLU A 81 6.15 24.11 -7.35
C GLU A 81 7.16 23.28 -8.16
N ARG A 82 8.08 22.58 -7.48
CA ARG A 82 9.03 21.69 -8.14
C ARG A 82 8.33 20.48 -8.75
N SER A 83 8.93 19.97 -9.81
CA SER A 83 8.48 18.75 -10.45
C SER A 83 8.39 17.59 -9.47
N LEU A 84 7.30 16.83 -9.54
CA LEU A 84 7.15 15.60 -8.78
C LEU A 84 7.90 14.45 -9.47
N GLU A 85 8.57 13.65 -8.67
CA GLU A 85 9.25 12.45 -9.13
C GLU A 85 8.26 11.29 -9.27
N LYS A 86 8.25 10.67 -10.45
CA LYS A 86 7.45 9.47 -10.71
C LYS A 86 8.11 8.27 -10.05
N GLY A 87 7.41 7.66 -9.10
CA GLY A 87 7.83 6.44 -8.41
C GLY A 87 6.84 5.29 -8.63
N PHE A 88 7.25 4.11 -8.18
CA PHE A 88 6.45 2.89 -8.26
C PHE A 88 6.45 2.22 -6.90
N ASP A 89 5.26 1.84 -6.45
CA ASP A 89 5.08 1.02 -5.27
C ASP A 89 4.44 -0.32 -5.65
N VAL A 90 4.62 -1.34 -4.82
CA VAL A 90 4.10 -2.68 -5.05
C VAL A 90 3.31 -3.11 -3.82
N VAL A 91 2.11 -3.60 -4.05
CA VAL A 91 1.25 -4.22 -3.05
C VAL A 91 0.74 -5.57 -3.57
N ARG A 92 0.04 -6.33 -2.74
CA ARG A 92 -0.49 -7.64 -3.13
C ARG A 92 -1.38 -7.58 -4.38
N SER A 93 -2.17 -6.51 -4.54
CA SER A 93 -3.06 -6.29 -5.69
C SER A 93 -2.35 -5.84 -6.96
N GLY A 94 -1.08 -5.44 -6.88
CA GLY A 94 -0.27 -5.09 -8.04
C GLY A 94 0.68 -3.93 -7.81
N ARG A 95 1.31 -3.52 -8.91
CA ARG A 95 2.19 -2.35 -8.98
C ARG A 95 1.38 -1.12 -9.35
N TYR A 96 1.67 0.01 -8.74
CA TYR A 96 1.02 1.29 -9.03
C TYR A 96 2.00 2.45 -9.04
N VAL A 97 1.57 3.54 -9.68
CA VAL A 97 2.37 4.77 -9.84
C VAL A 97 2.03 5.77 -8.76
N THR A 98 3.04 6.42 -8.20
CA THR A 98 2.90 7.59 -7.33
C THR A 98 3.84 8.69 -7.81
N TYR A 99 3.49 9.94 -7.51
CA TYR A 99 4.31 11.11 -7.83
C TYR A 99 4.67 11.81 -6.53
N ARG A 100 5.95 11.83 -6.17
CA ARG A 100 6.45 12.29 -4.86
C ARG A 100 7.23 13.59 -4.98
N CYS A 101 7.09 14.44 -3.98
CA CYS A 101 7.95 15.60 -3.86
C CYS A 101 9.31 15.19 -3.27
N ALA A 102 10.40 15.47 -3.97
CA ALA A 102 11.77 15.21 -3.49
C ALA A 102 12.10 15.93 -2.16
N ARG A 103 11.36 17.00 -1.83
CA ARG A 103 11.48 17.71 -0.54
C ARG A 103 10.61 17.13 0.58
N GLY A 104 9.90 16.04 0.33
CA GLY A 104 9.07 15.39 1.34
C GLY A 104 7.74 16.10 1.64
N HIS A 105 7.25 17.01 0.78
CA HIS A 105 5.98 17.72 1.02
C HIS A 105 4.74 16.84 0.81
N GLY A 106 4.89 15.60 0.35
CA GLY A 106 3.79 14.69 0.10
C GLY A 106 3.85 14.00 -1.25
N ARG A 107 2.74 13.37 -1.63
CA ARG A 107 2.63 12.62 -2.88
C ARG A 107 1.28 12.83 -3.55
N PHE A 108 1.27 12.82 -4.88
CA PHE A 108 0.06 12.73 -5.69
C PHE A 108 -0.14 11.29 -6.16
N SER A 109 -1.38 10.81 -6.09
CA SER A 109 -1.78 9.48 -6.53
C SER A 109 -3.06 9.57 -7.36
N ALA A 110 -3.09 8.94 -8.53
CA ALA A 110 -4.34 8.79 -9.28
C ALA A 110 -5.34 7.90 -8.52
N PHE A 111 -6.65 8.08 -8.74
CA PHE A 111 -7.69 7.23 -8.13
C PHE A 111 -7.47 5.74 -8.41
N SER A 112 -7.07 5.42 -9.63
CA SER A 112 -6.73 4.05 -10.02
C SER A 112 -5.55 3.50 -9.23
N SER A 113 -4.49 4.28 -9.02
CA SER A 113 -3.36 3.91 -8.18
C SER A 113 -3.78 3.67 -6.74
N PHE A 114 -4.65 4.53 -6.21
CA PHE A 114 -5.24 4.35 -4.88
C PHE A 114 -6.07 3.06 -4.79
N MET A 115 -6.86 2.73 -5.82
CA MET A 115 -7.64 1.48 -5.85
C MET A 115 -6.72 0.25 -5.84
N VAL A 116 -5.58 0.30 -6.55
CA VAL A 116 -4.56 -0.76 -6.50
C VAL A 116 -3.95 -0.83 -5.09
N GLU A 117 -3.54 0.30 -4.54
CA GLU A 117 -2.94 0.39 -3.20
C GLU A 117 -3.85 -0.23 -2.12
N LYS A 118 -5.14 0.01 -2.21
CA LYS A 118 -6.14 -0.44 -1.21
C LYS A 118 -6.77 -1.81 -1.51
N GLY A 119 -6.39 -2.45 -2.60
CA GLY A 119 -6.82 -3.82 -2.92
C GLY A 119 -8.21 -3.95 -3.53
N PHE A 120 -8.76 -2.87 -4.08
CA PHE A 120 -10.09 -2.88 -4.74
C PHE A 120 -10.08 -3.46 -6.17
N VAL A 121 -8.91 -3.77 -6.69
CA VAL A 121 -8.74 -4.27 -8.05
C VAL A 121 -8.11 -5.66 -8.06
N ARG A 122 -8.36 -6.41 -9.12
CA ARG A 122 -7.55 -7.57 -9.51
C ARG A 122 -6.83 -7.31 -10.82
N GLN A 123 -5.71 -7.97 -11.02
CA GLN A 123 -5.02 -7.94 -12.29
C GLN A 123 -5.77 -8.78 -13.33
N LEU A 124 -5.75 -8.32 -14.56
CA LEU A 124 -6.25 -9.08 -15.70
C LEU A 124 -5.26 -10.19 -16.04
N THR A 125 -5.78 -11.36 -16.34
CA THR A 125 -5.02 -12.48 -16.89
C THR A 125 -4.75 -12.24 -18.38
N LYS A 126 -3.73 -12.92 -18.93
CA LYS A 126 -3.42 -12.80 -20.34
C LYS A 126 -4.62 -13.15 -21.26
N PRO A 127 -5.37 -14.25 -21.04
CA PRO A 127 -6.56 -14.55 -21.85
C PRO A 127 -7.63 -13.45 -21.80
N GLU A 128 -7.85 -12.82 -20.65
CA GLU A 128 -8.79 -11.70 -20.53
C GLU A 128 -8.32 -10.46 -21.30
N ILE A 129 -7.01 -10.18 -21.29
CA ILE A 129 -6.44 -9.08 -22.08
C ILE A 129 -6.63 -9.37 -23.58
N ASP A 130 -6.36 -10.60 -24.02
CA ASP A 130 -6.51 -11.03 -25.40
C ASP A 130 -7.99 -10.94 -25.86
N ASP A 131 -8.97 -11.31 -25.01
CA ASP A 131 -10.40 -11.14 -25.28
C ASP A 131 -10.80 -9.66 -25.37
N ILE A 132 -10.32 -8.82 -24.46
CA ILE A 132 -10.58 -7.38 -24.50
C ILE A 132 -9.96 -6.76 -25.76
N ALA A 133 -8.76 -7.18 -26.15
CA ALA A 133 -8.04 -6.69 -27.34
C ALA A 133 -8.79 -6.92 -28.64
N GLN A 134 -9.66 -7.94 -28.72
CA GLN A 134 -10.52 -8.18 -29.88
C GLN A 134 -11.62 -7.12 -30.05
N ARG A 135 -12.03 -6.47 -28.94
CA ARG A 135 -13.11 -5.48 -28.91
C ARG A 135 -12.57 -4.06 -28.83
N VAL A 136 -11.48 -3.87 -28.08
CA VAL A 136 -10.86 -2.56 -27.82
C VAL A 136 -9.37 -2.69 -28.03
N ALA A 137 -8.88 -2.18 -29.17
CA ALA A 137 -7.47 -2.29 -29.53
C ALA A 137 -6.56 -1.42 -28.64
N ILE A 138 -7.00 -0.20 -28.32
CA ILE A 138 -6.20 0.79 -27.56
C ILE A 138 -6.98 1.21 -26.32
N ILE A 139 -6.31 1.15 -25.18
CA ILE A 139 -6.83 1.67 -23.89
C ILE A 139 -5.90 2.77 -23.36
N THR A 140 -6.43 3.57 -22.46
CA THR A 140 -5.61 4.50 -21.67
C THR A 140 -5.17 3.81 -20.38
N CYS A 141 -3.87 3.77 -20.13
CA CYS A 141 -3.34 3.21 -18.88
C CYS A 141 -3.88 3.97 -17.68
N THR A 142 -4.55 3.28 -16.78
CA THR A 142 -5.11 3.89 -15.57
C THR A 142 -4.03 4.40 -14.62
N GLY A 143 -2.81 3.84 -14.65
CA GLY A 143 -1.72 4.25 -13.78
C GLY A 143 -0.98 5.51 -14.23
N CYS A 144 -0.75 5.71 -15.55
CA CYS A 144 0.06 6.81 -16.06
C CYS A 144 -0.58 7.63 -17.19
N GLY A 145 -1.79 7.26 -17.62
CA GLY A 145 -2.50 7.98 -18.68
C GLY A 145 -1.99 7.74 -20.10
N ALA A 146 -0.97 6.90 -20.30
CA ALA A 146 -0.42 6.64 -21.63
C ALA A 146 -1.35 5.71 -22.44
N PRO A 147 -1.48 5.91 -23.77
CA PRO A 147 -2.18 4.97 -24.64
C PRO A 147 -1.40 3.66 -24.74
N VAL A 148 -2.11 2.53 -24.72
CA VAL A 148 -1.53 1.18 -24.81
C VAL A 148 -2.31 0.33 -25.78
N ASP A 149 -1.61 -0.33 -26.70
CA ASP A 149 -2.19 -1.27 -27.65
C ASP A 149 -2.23 -2.69 -27.04
N LEU A 150 -3.41 -3.12 -26.62
CA LEU A 150 -3.64 -4.43 -25.98
C LEU A 150 -3.30 -5.63 -26.85
N ARG A 151 -3.21 -5.46 -28.18
CA ARG A 151 -2.83 -6.53 -29.11
C ARG A 151 -1.33 -6.84 -29.06
N LYS A 152 -0.53 -5.92 -28.50
CA LYS A 152 0.92 -6.03 -28.41
C LYS A 152 1.42 -6.18 -26.98
N ASP A 153 0.73 -5.55 -26.05
CA ASP A 153 1.22 -5.38 -24.70
C ASP A 153 0.25 -5.98 -23.66
N HIS A 154 0.76 -6.80 -22.78
CA HIS A 154 0.01 -7.36 -21.63
C HIS A 154 0.23 -6.59 -20.33
N ALA A 155 1.02 -5.54 -20.38
CA ALA A 155 1.23 -4.57 -19.33
C ALA A 155 1.61 -3.23 -19.96
N CYS A 156 1.41 -2.12 -19.26
CA CYS A 156 1.75 -0.81 -19.80
C CYS A 156 3.26 -0.69 -20.09
N PRO A 157 3.71 -0.44 -21.33
CA PRO A 157 5.12 -0.31 -21.67
C PRO A 157 5.78 0.91 -21.01
N HIS A 158 4.99 1.94 -20.67
CA HIS A 158 5.50 3.19 -20.09
C HIS A 158 5.72 3.12 -18.58
N CYS A 159 4.78 2.52 -17.84
CA CYS A 159 4.86 2.45 -16.38
C CYS A 159 5.00 1.03 -15.85
N ARG A 160 4.96 0.02 -16.71
CA ARG A 160 5.05 -1.40 -16.38
C ARG A 160 4.01 -1.89 -15.37
N SER A 161 2.94 -1.12 -15.15
CA SER A 161 1.79 -1.57 -14.36
C SER A 161 1.01 -2.62 -15.14
N ALA A 162 0.65 -3.72 -14.48
CA ALA A 162 -0.30 -4.69 -15.02
C ALA A 162 -1.66 -4.02 -15.22
N PHE A 163 -2.41 -4.47 -16.20
CA PHE A 163 -3.78 -4.02 -16.39
C PHE A 163 -4.65 -4.59 -15.28
N SER A 164 -5.44 -3.71 -14.67
CA SER A 164 -6.26 -4.04 -13.52
C SER A 164 -7.71 -3.64 -13.78
N LEU A 165 -8.62 -4.45 -13.27
CA LEU A 165 -10.06 -4.21 -13.33
C LEU A 165 -10.60 -4.05 -11.91
N LEU A 166 -11.52 -3.11 -11.73
CA LEU A 166 -12.38 -3.08 -10.55
C LEU A 166 -13.22 -4.36 -10.55
N ASP A 167 -12.89 -5.25 -9.61
CA ASP A 167 -13.55 -6.54 -9.49
C ASP A 167 -14.48 -6.51 -8.28
N PRO A 168 -15.80 -6.78 -8.46
CA PRO A 168 -16.76 -6.76 -7.35
C PRO A 168 -16.35 -7.66 -6.18
N THR A 169 -15.73 -8.81 -6.46
CA THR A 169 -15.25 -9.73 -5.42
C THR A 169 -14.02 -9.17 -4.70
N ALA A 170 -13.11 -8.53 -5.41
CA ALA A 170 -11.96 -7.85 -4.80
C ALA A 170 -12.43 -6.67 -3.93
N VAL A 171 -13.39 -5.89 -4.43
CA VAL A 171 -14.01 -4.78 -3.69
C VAL A 171 -14.68 -5.30 -2.43
N ALA A 172 -15.53 -6.33 -2.51
CA ALA A 172 -16.20 -6.91 -1.36
C ALA A 172 -15.19 -7.37 -0.29
N ARG A 173 -14.18 -8.14 -0.69
CA ARG A 173 -13.12 -8.61 0.24
C ARG A 173 -12.34 -7.48 0.87
N ALA A 174 -12.01 -6.43 0.11
CA ALA A 174 -11.30 -5.28 0.63
C ALA A 174 -12.18 -4.52 1.65
N LEU A 175 -13.46 -4.30 1.33
CA LEU A 175 -14.41 -3.63 2.23
C LEU A 175 -14.63 -4.43 3.53
N GLU A 176 -14.78 -5.76 3.44
CA GLU A 176 -14.86 -6.64 4.61
C GLU A 176 -13.59 -6.57 5.47
N GLY A 177 -12.42 -6.59 4.81
CA GLY A 177 -11.13 -6.43 5.49
C GLY A 177 -11.03 -5.11 6.25
N TYR A 178 -11.43 -4.00 5.62
CA TYR A 178 -11.44 -2.67 6.25
C TYR A 178 -12.49 -2.55 7.34
N ALA A 179 -13.69 -3.09 7.15
CA ALA A 179 -14.74 -3.11 8.18
C ALA A 179 -14.29 -3.93 9.39
N GLY A 180 -13.71 -5.11 9.19
CA GLY A 180 -13.16 -5.94 10.26
C GLY A 180 -11.98 -5.26 10.97
N ALA A 181 -11.12 -4.53 10.26
CA ALA A 181 -10.05 -3.75 10.86
C ALA A 181 -10.58 -2.57 11.68
N ALA A 182 -11.61 -1.86 11.19
CA ALA A 182 -12.28 -0.79 11.93
C ALA A 182 -12.91 -1.30 13.23
N GLN A 183 -13.54 -2.46 13.19
CA GLN A 183 -14.14 -3.08 14.38
C GLN A 183 -13.08 -3.51 15.40
N ARG A 184 -11.99 -4.12 14.95
CA ARG A 184 -10.85 -4.44 15.85
C ARG A 184 -10.26 -3.20 16.47
N GLN A 185 -10.13 -2.11 15.73
CA GLN A 185 -9.62 -0.84 16.23
C GLN A 185 -10.58 -0.23 17.28
N ALA A 186 -11.90 -0.28 17.05
CA ALA A 186 -12.90 0.22 17.99
C ALA A 186 -12.96 -0.60 19.29
N THR A 187 -12.64 -1.90 19.22
CA THR A 187 -12.62 -2.81 20.38
C THR A 187 -11.23 -2.93 21.03
N ALA A 188 -10.19 -2.41 20.39
CA ALA A 188 -8.83 -2.40 20.95
C ALA A 188 -8.83 -1.55 22.23
N ARG A 189 -8.53 -2.17 23.36
CA ARG A 189 -8.24 -1.43 24.59
C ARG A 189 -7.02 -0.53 24.33
N PRO A 190 -7.03 0.72 24.84
CA PRO A 190 -5.80 1.51 24.86
C PRO A 190 -4.70 0.63 25.49
N LEU A 191 -3.60 0.45 24.77
CA LEU A 191 -2.43 -0.22 25.34
C LEU A 191 -2.02 0.62 26.56
N ASP A 192 -2.25 0.10 27.76
CA ASP A 192 -1.63 0.65 28.94
C ASP A 192 -0.11 0.46 28.74
N LEU A 193 0.60 1.57 28.70
CA LEU A 193 2.05 1.57 28.49
C LEU A 193 2.76 0.67 29.52
N ALA A 194 2.21 0.61 30.73
CA ALA A 194 2.71 -0.25 31.80
C ALA A 194 2.53 -1.73 31.44
N ASP A 195 1.35 -2.14 30.96
CA ASP A 195 1.08 -3.51 30.55
C ASP A 195 1.93 -3.92 29.33
N ALA A 196 2.14 -3.00 28.37
CA ALA A 196 2.99 -3.24 27.22
C ALA A 196 4.46 -3.44 27.62
N LEU A 197 4.98 -2.63 28.53
CA LEU A 197 6.35 -2.75 29.05
C LEU A 197 6.53 -4.05 29.85
N ILE A 198 5.54 -4.43 30.68
CA ILE A 198 5.54 -5.70 31.40
C ILE A 198 5.53 -6.89 30.43
N GLY A 199 4.76 -6.79 29.33
CA GLY A 199 4.73 -7.81 28.27
C GLY A 199 6.10 -7.99 27.63
N ILE A 200 6.73 -6.91 27.19
CA ILE A 200 8.06 -6.91 26.58
C ILE A 200 9.10 -7.51 27.51
N GLU A 201 9.11 -7.11 28.79
CA GLU A 201 10.08 -7.63 29.75
C GLU A 201 9.84 -9.12 30.08
N ARG A 202 8.59 -9.56 30.10
CA ARG A 202 8.25 -10.98 30.25
C ARG A 202 8.76 -11.82 29.10
N ASP A 203 8.55 -11.35 27.86
CA ASP A 203 9.00 -12.02 26.65
C ASP A 203 10.53 -12.07 26.56
N ARG A 204 11.20 -10.99 26.96
CA ARG A 204 12.66 -10.94 27.08
C ARG A 204 13.19 -11.97 28.08
N LEU A 205 12.62 -12.01 29.29
CA LEU A 205 13.01 -12.97 30.33
C LEU A 205 12.74 -14.42 29.92
N LYS A 206 11.66 -14.65 29.15
CA LYS A 206 11.36 -15.98 28.58
C LYS A 206 12.41 -16.39 27.57
N ALA A 207 12.75 -15.51 26.63
CA ALA A 207 13.79 -15.76 25.62
C ALA A 207 15.18 -15.99 26.27
N GLU A 208 15.53 -15.24 27.32
CA GLU A 208 16.77 -15.47 28.07
C GLU A 208 16.81 -16.83 28.76
N ARG A 209 15.67 -17.28 29.34
CA ARG A 209 15.55 -18.61 29.96
C ARG A 209 15.67 -19.73 28.93
N GLU A 210 15.02 -19.59 27.77
CA GLU A 210 15.09 -20.56 26.68
C GLU A 210 16.53 -20.67 26.14
N ALA A 211 17.18 -19.54 25.88
CA ALA A 211 18.58 -19.50 25.45
C ALA A 211 19.55 -20.09 26.48
N LYS A 212 19.27 -19.90 27.78
CA LYS A 212 20.08 -20.52 28.86
C LYS A 212 19.86 -22.02 28.94
N ALA A 213 18.62 -22.49 28.75
CA ALA A 213 18.28 -23.92 28.74
C ALA A 213 18.91 -24.62 27.52
N GLU A 214 18.90 -23.99 26.34
CA GLU A 214 19.56 -24.52 25.16
C GLU A 214 21.07 -24.62 25.34
N ARG A 215 21.71 -23.59 25.92
CA ARG A 215 23.16 -23.64 26.26
C ARG A 215 23.47 -24.75 27.27
N SER A 216 22.63 -24.96 28.26
CA SER A 216 22.77 -26.03 29.24
C SER A 216 22.66 -27.44 28.59
N ASN A 217 21.75 -27.60 27.66
CA ASN A 217 21.57 -28.87 26.93
C ASN A 217 22.70 -29.16 25.92
N LEU A 218 23.33 -28.13 25.35
CA LEU A 218 24.47 -28.25 24.44
C LEU A 218 25.75 -28.75 25.19
N PHE A 219 25.86 -28.44 26.47
CA PHE A 219 27.03 -28.87 27.29
C PHE A 219 26.81 -30.14 28.10
N SER A 220 25.61 -30.74 28.07
CA SER A 220 25.25 -31.97 28.77
C SER A 220 25.39 -33.23 27.92
N GLY A 221 25.94 -33.13 26.72
CA GLY A 221 26.32 -34.28 25.90
C GLY A 221 27.58 -34.95 26.42
N PRO A 222 27.75 -36.28 26.19
CA PRO A 222 28.96 -37.01 26.63
C PRO A 222 30.20 -36.33 26.02
N SER A 223 31.21 -36.08 26.86
CA SER A 223 32.45 -35.46 26.47
C SER A 223 33.15 -36.33 25.42
N ALA A 224 32.95 -36.03 24.17
CA ALA A 224 33.75 -36.54 23.07
C ALA A 224 35.07 -35.75 23.07
N GLY A 225 36.13 -36.45 23.41
CA GLY A 225 37.47 -35.90 23.30
C GLY A 225 37.78 -35.47 21.87
N ASN A 226 38.63 -34.44 21.80
CA ASN A 226 39.20 -33.85 20.59
C ASN A 226 38.20 -33.24 19.55
N GLY A 227 37.91 -32.03 19.77
CA GLY A 227 38.00 -30.83 18.92
C GLY A 227 37.46 -30.84 17.49
N ASP A 228 36.49 -31.66 17.08
CA ASP A 228 35.90 -31.52 15.74
C ASP A 228 34.47 -30.94 15.79
N LEU A 229 34.42 -29.60 15.83
CA LEU A 229 33.18 -28.82 15.73
C LEU A 229 32.41 -29.12 14.44
N TRP A 230 33.04 -29.67 13.43
CA TRP A 230 32.43 -30.08 12.16
C TRP A 230 31.56 -31.35 12.33
N ALA A 231 32.01 -32.32 13.10
CA ALA A 231 31.26 -33.54 13.35
C ALA A 231 29.97 -33.27 14.12
N VAL A 232 30.02 -32.35 15.10
CA VAL A 232 28.83 -31.94 15.87
C VAL A 232 27.84 -31.17 14.99
N GLY A 233 28.32 -30.30 14.09
CA GLY A 233 27.48 -29.57 13.15
C GLY A 233 26.80 -30.49 12.13
N LEU A 234 27.47 -31.49 11.62
CA LEU A 234 26.92 -32.47 10.67
C LEU A 234 25.81 -33.32 11.32
N GLU A 235 25.95 -33.70 12.59
CA GLU A 235 24.96 -34.51 13.29
C GLU A 235 23.70 -33.70 13.62
N LEU A 236 23.83 -32.40 13.93
CA LEU A 236 22.68 -31.47 14.09
C LEU A 236 21.91 -31.29 12.78
N VAL A 237 22.59 -31.09 11.66
CA VAL A 237 21.97 -30.98 10.33
C VAL A 237 21.28 -32.27 9.94
N TRP A 238 21.89 -33.44 10.23
CA TRP A 238 21.30 -34.76 9.94
C TRP A 238 19.99 -35.00 10.72
N LYS A 239 19.91 -34.56 11.98
CA LYS A 239 18.69 -34.64 12.79
C LYS A 239 17.57 -33.74 12.32
N MET A 240 17.88 -32.65 11.59
CA MET A 240 16.88 -31.72 11.04
C MET A 240 16.33 -32.18 9.68
N ILE A 241 17.02 -33.08 8.98
CA ILE A 241 16.63 -33.55 7.63
C ILE A 241 15.86 -34.89 7.69
N LYS A 242 15.82 -35.53 8.86
CA LYS A 242 15.10 -36.78 9.09
C LYS A 242 13.73 -36.54 9.73
#